data_0af027a695eb66833ae69683171c1892
#
_entry.id   0af027a695eb66833ae69683171c1892
#
_cell.length_a   1.000
_cell.length_b   1.000
_cell.length_c   1.000
_cell.angle_alpha   90.00
_cell.angle_beta   90.00
_cell.angle_gamma   90.00
#
_symmetry.space_group_name_H-M   'P 1'
#
loop_
_entity.id
_entity.type
_entity.pdbx_description
1 polymer ?
#
loop_
_entity_poly.entity_id
_entity_poly.type
_entity_poly.pdbx_seq_one_letter_code
_entity_poly.pdbx_strand_id
1 'polypeptide(L)'
;MARFIVGLRGGIGTGKSAVSNIFESLGVDIADADISSRNVMKPGKEAFEKVVDHFGKDILDSAGEINRPRLRKIVFSKPEEKVFLENLTVPSIIEDLLKKIHRSTSEYVMLVLSTGRGKTNLMNRLLVVDAKKNSQIKRVMERDKISSKEVEAIIATQPNR
;
A
#
# COMPACT_ATOMS: atom_id res chain seq x y z
N MET A 1 -21.87 -12.09 -9.71
CA MET A 1 -21.12 -13.14 -9.01
C MET A 1 -20.03 -12.52 -8.17
N ALA A 2 -19.84 -12.98 -6.94
CA ALA A 2 -18.67 -12.56 -6.16
C ALA A 2 -17.42 -13.10 -6.83
N ARG A 3 -16.46 -12.22 -7.12
CA ARG A 3 -15.17 -12.61 -7.71
C ARG A 3 -14.36 -13.41 -6.71
N PHE A 4 -13.64 -14.43 -7.18
CA PHE A 4 -12.66 -15.10 -6.35
C PHE A 4 -11.46 -14.19 -6.13
N ILE A 5 -11.12 -13.93 -4.87
CA ILE A 5 -10.08 -12.97 -4.50
C ILE A 5 -8.98 -13.71 -3.75
N VAL A 6 -7.75 -13.59 -4.26
CA VAL A 6 -6.54 -14.07 -3.61
C VAL A 6 -5.81 -12.87 -3.01
N GLY A 7 -5.74 -12.80 -1.69
CA GLY A 7 -4.93 -11.80 -1.01
C GLY A 7 -3.44 -12.12 -1.13
N LEU A 8 -2.60 -11.13 -1.42
CA LEU A 8 -1.15 -11.25 -1.41
C LEU A 8 -0.58 -10.43 -0.27
N ARG A 9 0.11 -11.07 0.65
CA ARG A 9 0.78 -10.47 1.79
C ARG A 9 2.27 -10.80 1.81
N GLY A 10 3.01 -10.01 2.55
CA GLY A 10 4.42 -10.24 2.84
C GLY A 10 5.02 -9.00 3.50
N GLY A 11 6.03 -9.19 4.33
CA GLY A 11 6.77 -8.10 4.96
C GLY A 11 7.53 -7.25 3.94
N ILE A 12 8.08 -6.14 4.40
CA ILE A 12 8.95 -5.30 3.58
C ILE A 12 10.13 -6.10 3.04
N GLY A 13 10.45 -5.94 1.77
CA GLY A 13 11.60 -6.61 1.13
C GLY A 13 11.46 -8.11 0.91
N THR A 14 10.26 -8.70 1.10
CA THR A 14 10.02 -10.14 0.85
C THR A 14 9.88 -10.49 -0.62
N GLY A 15 9.52 -9.54 -1.49
CA GLY A 15 9.36 -9.75 -2.91
C GLY A 15 7.92 -9.78 -3.41
N LYS A 16 6.97 -9.20 -2.66
CA LYS A 16 5.55 -9.10 -3.07
C LYS A 16 5.37 -8.58 -4.50
N SER A 17 6.05 -7.49 -4.84
CA SER A 17 5.93 -6.89 -6.18
C SER A 17 6.43 -7.81 -7.28
N ALA A 18 7.51 -8.57 -7.03
CA ALA A 18 7.99 -9.56 -7.99
C ALA A 18 6.95 -10.66 -8.20
N VAL A 19 6.31 -11.13 -7.13
CA VAL A 19 5.25 -12.13 -7.21
C VAL A 19 4.02 -11.59 -7.93
N SER A 20 3.52 -10.40 -7.58
CA SER A 20 2.36 -9.81 -8.26
C SER A 20 2.62 -9.58 -9.75
N ASN A 21 3.82 -9.13 -10.14
CA ASN A 21 4.19 -8.94 -11.55
C ASN A 21 4.18 -10.27 -12.34
N ILE A 22 4.60 -11.38 -11.70
CA ILE A 22 4.53 -12.71 -12.34
C ILE A 22 3.07 -13.08 -12.58
N PHE A 23 2.19 -12.94 -11.60
CA PHE A 23 0.77 -13.22 -11.77
C PHE A 23 0.13 -12.33 -12.84
N GLU A 24 0.46 -11.04 -12.87
CA GLU A 24 0.00 -10.11 -13.91
C GLU A 24 0.44 -10.58 -15.30
N SER A 25 1.69 -11.01 -15.46
CA SER A 25 2.19 -11.56 -16.74
C SER A 25 1.49 -12.84 -17.18
N LEU A 26 0.87 -13.56 -16.24
CA LEU A 26 0.03 -14.73 -16.50
C LEU A 26 -1.45 -14.39 -16.74
N GLY A 27 -1.79 -13.11 -16.84
CA GLY A 27 -3.14 -12.65 -17.14
C GLY A 27 -4.06 -12.51 -15.92
N VAL A 28 -3.50 -12.46 -14.71
CA VAL A 28 -4.26 -12.18 -13.49
C VAL A 28 -4.34 -10.69 -13.23
N ASP A 29 -5.54 -10.17 -13.05
CA ASP A 29 -5.74 -8.76 -12.71
C ASP A 29 -5.29 -8.47 -11.26
N ILE A 30 -4.55 -7.39 -11.09
CA ILE A 30 -3.98 -6.98 -9.80
C ILE A 30 -4.71 -5.76 -9.25
N ALA A 31 -5.27 -5.88 -8.06
CA ALA A 31 -5.77 -4.76 -7.25
C ALA A 31 -4.77 -4.48 -6.12
N ASP A 32 -3.97 -3.43 -6.27
CA ASP A 32 -2.89 -3.08 -5.34
C ASP A 32 -3.29 -1.89 -4.47
N ALA A 33 -3.27 -2.08 -3.15
CA ALA A 33 -3.66 -1.05 -2.18
C ALA A 33 -2.69 0.15 -2.17
N ASP A 34 -1.40 -0.05 -2.42
CA ASP A 34 -0.43 1.06 -2.51
C ASP A 34 -0.68 1.91 -3.76
N ILE A 35 -0.99 1.28 -4.89
CA ILE A 35 -1.34 1.98 -6.13
C ILE A 35 -2.66 2.75 -5.92
N SER A 36 -3.67 2.12 -5.32
CA SER A 36 -4.94 2.78 -5.03
C SER A 36 -4.77 3.96 -4.07
N SER A 37 -3.95 3.81 -3.02
CA SER A 37 -3.60 4.92 -2.11
C SER A 37 -2.94 6.10 -2.82
N ARG A 38 -2.12 5.84 -3.83
CA ARG A 38 -1.52 6.92 -4.64
C ARG A 38 -2.57 7.58 -5.54
N ASN A 39 -3.43 6.78 -6.16
CA ASN A 39 -4.43 7.28 -7.11
C ASN A 39 -5.47 8.17 -6.45
N VAL A 40 -5.97 7.82 -5.25
CA VAL A 40 -6.98 8.62 -4.55
C VAL A 40 -6.45 9.97 -4.04
N MET A 41 -5.12 10.09 -3.90
CA MET A 41 -4.46 11.33 -3.48
C MET A 41 -3.79 12.09 -4.63
N LYS A 42 -4.17 11.85 -5.88
CA LYS A 42 -3.70 12.65 -7.02
C LYS A 42 -4.42 14.00 -7.09
N PRO A 43 -3.77 15.06 -7.63
CA PRO A 43 -4.41 16.33 -7.88
C PRO A 43 -5.77 16.19 -8.57
N GLY A 44 -6.76 16.97 -8.13
CA GLY A 44 -8.14 16.89 -8.63
C GLY A 44 -9.01 15.80 -8.01
N LYS A 45 -8.51 15.06 -7.03
CA LYS A 45 -9.29 14.11 -6.24
C LYS A 45 -9.71 14.73 -4.91
N GLU A 46 -10.89 14.36 -4.41
CA GLU A 46 -11.43 14.88 -3.16
C GLU A 46 -10.47 14.69 -1.97
N ALA A 47 -9.84 13.52 -1.86
CA ALA A 47 -8.88 13.28 -0.80
C ALA A 47 -7.63 14.16 -0.91
N PHE A 48 -7.17 14.49 -2.13
CA PHE A 48 -6.08 15.43 -2.34
C PHE A 48 -6.43 16.83 -1.80
N GLU A 49 -7.59 17.36 -2.20
CA GLU A 49 -8.03 18.69 -1.77
C GLU A 49 -8.14 18.78 -0.24
N LYS A 50 -8.75 17.79 0.39
CA LYS A 50 -8.89 17.74 1.85
C LYS A 50 -7.55 17.59 2.58
N VAL A 51 -6.58 16.87 2.01
CA VAL A 51 -5.21 16.78 2.57
C VAL A 51 -4.51 18.13 2.47
N VAL A 52 -4.63 18.83 1.35
CA VAL A 52 -4.02 20.15 1.17
C VAL A 52 -4.68 21.18 2.08
N ASP A 53 -6.00 21.15 2.23
CA ASP A 53 -6.72 22.05 3.14
C ASP A 53 -6.31 21.86 4.60
N HIS A 54 -6.09 20.61 5.03
CA HIS A 54 -5.74 20.27 6.41
C HIS A 54 -4.26 20.53 6.73
N PHE A 55 -3.35 20.09 5.87
CA PHE A 55 -1.91 20.16 6.11
C PHE A 55 -1.25 21.42 5.53
N GLY A 56 -1.98 22.20 4.73
CA GLY A 56 -1.49 23.39 4.04
C GLY A 56 -0.74 23.05 2.75
N LYS A 57 -0.51 24.09 1.93
CA LYS A 57 0.18 23.95 0.62
C LYS A 57 1.64 23.48 0.74
N ASP A 58 2.23 23.65 1.91
CA ASP A 58 3.59 23.17 2.19
C ASP A 58 3.71 21.64 2.12
N ILE A 59 2.60 20.91 2.14
CA ILE A 59 2.60 19.47 1.96
C ILE A 59 2.88 19.05 0.51
N LEU A 60 2.82 19.98 -0.44
CA LEU A 60 3.05 19.72 -1.85
C LEU A 60 4.55 19.77 -2.19
N ASP A 61 4.93 19.04 -3.21
CA ASP A 61 6.23 19.12 -3.86
C ASP A 61 6.23 20.17 -4.99
N SER A 62 7.35 20.31 -5.69
CA SER A 62 7.52 21.22 -6.81
C SER A 62 6.64 20.91 -8.03
N ALA A 63 6.13 19.70 -8.13
CA ALA A 63 5.21 19.26 -9.18
C ALA A 63 3.74 19.49 -8.82
N GLY A 64 3.46 20.00 -7.60
CA GLY A 64 2.09 20.18 -7.09
C GLY A 64 1.43 18.88 -6.64
N GLU A 65 2.20 17.82 -6.43
CA GLU A 65 1.74 16.55 -5.87
C GLU A 65 2.03 16.48 -4.37
N ILE A 66 1.32 15.60 -3.65
CA ILE A 66 1.58 15.41 -2.21
C ILE A 66 2.99 14.84 -2.00
N ASN A 67 3.81 15.58 -1.25
CA ASN A 67 5.12 15.12 -0.79
C ASN A 67 4.94 14.00 0.25
N ARG A 68 4.90 12.75 -0.22
CA ARG A 68 4.63 11.57 0.61
C ARG A 68 5.63 11.36 1.74
N PRO A 69 6.95 11.55 1.55
CA PRO A 69 7.92 11.50 2.64
C PRO A 69 7.60 12.52 3.74
N ARG A 70 7.24 13.74 3.38
CA ARG A 70 6.87 14.79 4.33
C ARG A 70 5.58 14.45 5.08
N LEU A 71 4.53 14.03 4.36
CA LEU A 71 3.27 13.60 4.96
C LEU A 71 3.48 12.43 5.91
N ARG A 72 4.27 11.43 5.51
CA ARG A 72 4.62 10.29 6.35
C ARG A 72 5.29 10.74 7.65
N LYS A 73 6.25 11.66 7.59
CA LYS A 73 6.92 12.20 8.78
C LYS A 73 5.95 12.87 9.75
N ILE A 74 4.98 13.62 9.24
CA ILE A 74 3.95 14.28 10.05
C ILE A 74 3.08 13.24 10.75
N VAL A 75 2.51 12.29 10.02
CA VAL A 75 1.60 11.28 10.58
C VAL A 75 2.30 10.30 11.53
N PHE A 76 3.60 10.07 11.36
CA PHE A 76 4.37 9.28 12.32
C PHE A 76 4.64 10.01 13.63
N SER A 77 4.76 11.34 13.60
CA SER A 77 5.02 12.16 14.79
C SER A 77 3.75 12.55 15.57
N LYS A 78 2.58 12.46 14.93
CA LYS A 78 1.30 12.91 15.48
C LYS A 78 0.21 11.86 15.24
N PRO A 79 -0.17 11.08 16.26
CA PRO A 79 -1.19 10.03 16.11
C PRO A 79 -2.55 10.55 15.59
N GLU A 80 -2.95 11.76 15.97
CA GLU A 80 -4.18 12.41 15.54
C GLU A 80 -4.18 12.65 14.01
N GLU A 81 -3.05 13.05 13.45
CA GLU A 81 -2.92 13.29 12.00
C GLU A 81 -2.97 11.98 11.21
N LYS A 82 -2.46 10.91 11.81
CA LYS A 82 -2.60 9.57 11.23
C LYS A 82 -4.06 9.16 11.16
N VAL A 83 -4.81 9.34 12.26
CA VAL A 83 -6.25 9.01 12.32
C VAL A 83 -7.02 9.84 11.30
N PHE A 84 -6.75 11.14 11.20
CA PHE A 84 -7.36 12.03 10.21
C PHE A 84 -7.12 11.50 8.79
N LEU A 85 -5.86 11.24 8.43
CA LEU A 85 -5.50 10.77 7.10
C LEU A 85 -6.14 9.41 6.77
N GLU A 86 -6.13 8.46 7.70
CA GLU A 86 -6.75 7.15 7.54
C GLU A 86 -8.27 7.26 7.34
N ASN A 87 -8.96 8.05 8.16
CA ASN A 87 -10.41 8.27 8.03
C ASN A 87 -10.79 8.90 6.68
N LEU A 88 -9.93 9.79 6.18
CA LEU A 88 -10.14 10.44 4.89
C LEU A 88 -9.88 9.51 3.70
N THR A 89 -8.78 8.75 3.74
CA THR A 89 -8.27 8.04 2.56
C THR A 89 -8.75 6.59 2.46
N VAL A 90 -8.93 5.89 3.57
CA VAL A 90 -9.26 4.46 3.58
C VAL A 90 -10.57 4.17 2.84
N PRO A 91 -11.68 4.91 3.03
CA PRO A 91 -12.91 4.66 2.28
C PRO A 91 -12.71 4.77 0.76
N SER A 92 -12.01 5.81 0.31
CA SER A 92 -11.73 6.02 -1.12
C SER A 92 -10.80 4.96 -1.71
N ILE A 93 -9.83 4.48 -0.92
CA ILE A 93 -8.94 3.38 -1.32
C ILE A 93 -9.75 2.09 -1.49
N ILE A 94 -10.63 1.77 -0.54
CA ILE A 94 -11.49 0.59 -0.62
C ILE A 94 -12.40 0.67 -1.84
N GLU A 95 -13.00 1.82 -2.10
CA GLU A 95 -13.84 2.02 -3.28
C GLU A 95 -13.06 1.81 -4.59
N ASP A 96 -11.85 2.37 -4.71
CA ASP A 96 -11.00 2.18 -5.89
C ASP A 96 -10.61 0.71 -6.08
N LEU A 97 -10.27 0.01 -5.00
CA LEU A 97 -9.99 -1.43 -5.04
C LEU A 97 -11.19 -2.25 -5.46
N LEU A 98 -12.37 -1.98 -4.91
CA LEU A 98 -13.60 -2.67 -5.27
C LEU A 98 -13.97 -2.43 -6.73
N LYS A 99 -13.82 -1.21 -7.25
CA LYS A 99 -14.01 -0.91 -8.67
C LYS A 99 -13.09 -1.74 -9.57
N LYS A 100 -11.82 -1.87 -9.20
CA LYS A 100 -10.85 -2.72 -9.93
C LYS A 100 -11.26 -4.19 -9.92
N ILE A 101 -11.63 -4.71 -8.75
CA ILE A 101 -12.09 -6.09 -8.58
C ILE A 101 -13.33 -6.36 -9.44
N HIS A 102 -14.32 -5.47 -9.42
CA HIS A 102 -15.55 -5.64 -10.21
C HIS A 102 -15.32 -5.55 -11.73
N ARG A 103 -14.38 -4.73 -12.18
CA ARG A 103 -14.04 -4.58 -13.61
C ARG A 103 -13.14 -5.67 -14.14
N SER A 104 -12.56 -6.47 -13.26
CA SER A 104 -11.65 -7.54 -13.65
C SER A 104 -12.33 -8.53 -14.59
N THR A 105 -11.58 -9.04 -15.56
CA THR A 105 -12.00 -10.09 -16.49
C THR A 105 -11.27 -11.41 -16.27
N SER A 106 -10.22 -11.41 -15.44
CA SER A 106 -9.48 -12.64 -15.11
C SER A 106 -10.32 -13.59 -14.24
N GLU A 107 -9.95 -14.87 -14.21
CA GLU A 107 -10.67 -15.90 -13.44
C GLU A 107 -10.76 -15.57 -11.95
N TYR A 108 -9.70 -14.96 -11.41
CA TYR A 108 -9.62 -14.44 -10.04
C TYR A 108 -8.82 -13.14 -10.03
N VAL A 109 -8.96 -12.39 -8.96
CA VAL A 109 -8.23 -11.13 -8.76
C VAL A 109 -7.23 -11.30 -7.62
N MET A 110 -6.02 -10.79 -7.80
CA MET A 110 -5.05 -10.71 -6.72
C MET A 110 -5.14 -9.35 -6.04
N LEU A 111 -5.48 -9.37 -4.74
CA LEU A 111 -5.53 -8.19 -3.88
C LEU A 111 -4.22 -8.05 -3.11
N VAL A 112 -3.37 -7.11 -3.51
CA VAL A 112 -2.08 -6.86 -2.86
C VAL A 112 -2.23 -5.89 -1.70
N LEU A 113 -1.82 -6.31 -0.51
CA LEU A 113 -1.87 -5.52 0.72
C LEU A 113 -0.46 -5.17 1.20
N SER A 114 -0.20 -3.88 1.41
CA SER A 114 1.13 -3.37 1.76
C SER A 114 1.56 -3.69 3.19
N THR A 115 0.62 -3.64 4.14
CA THR A 115 0.94 -3.66 5.59
C THR A 115 0.61 -4.97 6.29
N GLY A 116 0.09 -5.95 5.59
CA GLY A 116 -0.35 -7.21 6.19
C GLY A 116 -1.59 -7.11 7.11
N ARG A 117 -2.15 -5.92 7.32
CA ARG A 117 -3.29 -5.64 8.22
C ARG A 117 -4.62 -5.45 7.49
N GLY A 118 -4.81 -5.99 6.29
CA GLY A 118 -6.08 -5.88 5.58
C GLY A 118 -7.17 -6.78 6.18
N LYS A 119 -8.44 -6.37 6.03
CA LYS A 119 -9.58 -7.22 6.37
C LYS A 119 -9.56 -8.48 5.49
N THR A 120 -9.51 -9.64 6.11
CA THR A 120 -9.47 -10.94 5.42
C THR A 120 -10.83 -11.36 4.86
N ASN A 121 -11.91 -10.68 5.24
CA ASN A 121 -13.29 -11.02 4.86
C ASN A 121 -13.58 -10.90 3.36
N LEU A 122 -12.76 -10.15 2.62
CA LEU A 122 -12.88 -10.01 1.16
C LEU A 122 -12.11 -11.08 0.39
N MET A 123 -11.31 -11.89 1.06
CA MET A 123 -10.38 -12.83 0.42
C MET A 123 -10.87 -14.27 0.58
N ASN A 124 -10.88 -14.99 -0.53
CA ASN A 124 -11.15 -16.43 -0.53
C ASN A 124 -9.92 -17.26 -0.16
N ARG A 125 -8.73 -16.77 -0.52
CA ARG A 125 -7.43 -17.37 -0.19
C ARG A 125 -6.41 -16.29 0.13
N LEU A 126 -5.37 -16.67 0.86
CA LEU A 126 -4.25 -15.80 1.19
C LEU A 126 -2.95 -16.45 0.75
N LEU A 127 -2.20 -15.74 -0.08
CA LEU A 127 -0.83 -16.04 -0.45
C LEU A 127 0.12 -15.17 0.37
N VAL A 128 1.05 -15.78 1.08
CA VAL A 128 2.05 -15.08 1.87
C VAL A 128 3.42 -15.24 1.23
N VAL A 129 4.05 -14.12 0.91
CA VAL A 129 5.44 -14.09 0.42
C VAL A 129 6.36 -13.85 1.61
N ASP A 130 7.30 -14.74 1.81
CA ASP A 130 8.28 -14.66 2.88
C ASP A 130 9.72 -14.67 2.34
N ALA A 131 10.65 -14.16 3.14
CA ALA A 131 12.07 -14.17 2.86
C ALA A 131 12.86 -14.14 4.17
N LYS A 132 14.09 -14.64 4.14
CA LYS A 132 15.00 -14.54 5.28
C LYS A 132 15.23 -13.06 5.64
N LYS A 133 15.27 -12.74 6.95
CA LYS A 133 15.46 -11.38 7.47
C LYS A 133 16.66 -10.67 6.82
N ASN A 134 17.78 -11.35 6.68
CA ASN A 134 18.97 -10.77 6.05
C ASN A 134 18.73 -10.39 4.58
N SER A 135 17.95 -11.19 3.85
CA SER A 135 17.59 -10.88 2.46
C SER A 135 16.64 -9.68 2.38
N GLN A 136 15.69 -9.57 3.32
CA GLN A 136 14.80 -8.41 3.43
C GLN A 136 15.62 -7.13 3.68
N ILE A 137 16.52 -7.17 4.67
CA ILE A 137 17.38 -6.03 5.04
C ILE A 137 18.20 -5.58 3.83
N LYS A 138 18.92 -6.50 3.18
CA LYS A 138 19.75 -6.19 2.02
C LYS A 138 18.95 -5.52 0.90
N ARG A 139 17.82 -6.10 0.51
CA ARG A 139 16.96 -5.58 -0.58
C ARG A 139 16.42 -4.20 -0.28
N VAL A 140 15.98 -3.96 0.97
CA VAL A 140 15.40 -2.66 1.36
C VAL A 140 16.48 -1.59 1.45
N MET A 141 17.66 -1.90 2.02
CA MET A 141 18.79 -0.99 2.05
C MET A 141 19.21 -0.55 0.65
N GLU A 142 19.28 -1.48 -0.30
CA GLU A 142 19.66 -1.20 -1.69
C GLU A 142 18.61 -0.35 -2.42
N ARG A 143 17.31 -0.62 -2.18
CA ARG A 143 16.20 0.07 -2.83
C ARG A 143 15.97 1.47 -2.27
N ASP A 144 15.90 1.60 -0.94
CA ASP A 144 15.41 2.79 -0.25
C ASP A 144 16.56 3.68 0.27
N LYS A 145 17.82 3.20 0.17
CA LYS A 145 19.03 3.90 0.62
C LYS A 145 18.99 4.29 2.11
N ILE A 146 18.44 3.41 2.93
CA ILE A 146 18.36 3.55 4.39
C ILE A 146 19.24 2.53 5.09
N SER A 147 19.54 2.75 6.38
CA SER A 147 20.41 1.88 7.18
C SER A 147 19.72 0.56 7.56
N SER A 148 20.52 -0.45 7.90
CA SER A 148 20.00 -1.74 8.41
C SER A 148 19.14 -1.58 9.65
N LYS A 149 19.50 -0.65 10.56
CA LYS A 149 18.75 -0.37 11.78
C LYS A 149 17.34 0.18 11.48
N GLU A 150 17.23 1.05 10.47
CA GLU A 150 15.93 1.58 10.03
C GLU A 150 15.08 0.48 9.42
N VAL A 151 15.67 -0.41 8.61
CA VAL A 151 14.96 -1.56 8.03
C VAL A 151 14.47 -2.51 9.14
N GLU A 152 15.33 -2.82 10.11
CA GLU A 152 14.96 -3.67 11.25
C GLU A 152 13.81 -3.07 12.08
N ALA A 153 13.82 -1.76 12.30
CA ALA A 153 12.74 -1.05 12.98
C ALA A 153 11.42 -1.18 12.20
N ILE A 154 11.45 -1.07 10.87
CA ILE A 154 10.26 -1.27 10.03
C ILE A 154 9.77 -2.71 10.14
N ILE A 155 10.66 -3.70 10.03
CA ILE A 155 10.29 -5.13 10.16
C ILE A 155 9.64 -5.40 11.51
N ALA A 156 10.15 -4.82 12.60
CA ALA A 156 9.62 -4.99 13.94
C ALA A 156 8.19 -4.44 14.13
N THR A 157 7.76 -3.48 13.30
CA THR A 157 6.39 -2.94 13.33
C THR A 157 5.39 -3.78 12.52
N GLN A 158 5.86 -4.73 11.73
CA GLN A 158 5.02 -5.57 10.88
C GLN A 158 4.56 -6.83 11.63
N PRO A 159 3.43 -7.44 11.22
CA PRO A 159 2.98 -8.69 11.80
C PRO A 159 4.05 -9.78 11.72
N ASN A 160 4.17 -10.56 12.78
CA ASN A 160 5.03 -11.73 12.79
C ASN A 160 4.60 -12.75 11.71
N ARG A 161 5.54 -13.57 11.30
CA ARG A 161 5.33 -14.68 10.35
C ARG A 161 4.34 -15.70 10.86
#